data_1e6327af4879e47564ef2cd80b4d407b
#
_entry.id   1e6327af4879e47564ef2cd80b4d407b
#
_cell.length_a   1.000
_cell.length_b   1.000
_cell.length_c   1.000
_cell.angle_alpha   90.00
_cell.angle_beta   90.00
_cell.angle_gamma   90.00
#
_symmetry.space_group_name_H-M   'P 1'
#
loop_
_entity.id
_entity.type
_entity.pdbx_description
1 polymer ?
#
loop_
_entity_poly.entity_id
_entity_poly.type
_entity_poly.pdbx_seq_one_letter_code
_entity_poly.pdbx_strand_id
1 'polypeptide(L)'
;MQIHVLEYLERSSALYPDKIVYQDEHTALTFSQVKQRAKKIGSFLCSRTAKNQPIVILSEKSVETPLLYLGVLYSGCFYVPIGTDLPKFRMNLILQTVQADIILTDSKNVKTAEALGFQGQIYS
;
A
#
# COMPACT_ATOMS: atom_id res chain seq x y z
N MET A 1 4.46 -18.37 -17.45
CA MET A 1 4.91 -18.24 -16.05
C MET A 1 4.75 -16.80 -15.58
N GLN A 2 4.05 -16.60 -14.51
CA GLN A 2 3.91 -15.27 -13.95
C GLN A 2 5.11 -14.96 -13.06
N ILE A 3 5.76 -13.83 -13.32
CA ILE A 3 6.83 -13.35 -12.44
C ILE A 3 6.17 -12.56 -11.31
N HIS A 4 6.32 -13.06 -10.09
CA HIS A 4 5.80 -12.36 -8.92
C HIS A 4 6.60 -11.08 -8.70
N VAL A 5 5.92 -9.96 -8.50
CA VAL A 5 6.58 -8.66 -8.36
C VAL A 5 7.55 -8.63 -7.17
N LEU A 6 7.24 -9.36 -6.10
CA LEU A 6 8.12 -9.45 -4.93
C LEU A 6 9.41 -10.21 -5.24
N GLU A 7 9.35 -11.24 -6.08
CA GLU A 7 10.56 -11.94 -6.53
C GLU A 7 11.46 -11.01 -7.34
N TYR A 8 10.85 -10.20 -8.19
CA TYR A 8 11.60 -9.19 -8.94
C TYR A 8 12.29 -8.20 -8.01
N LEU A 9 11.57 -7.70 -7.01
CA LEU A 9 12.12 -6.77 -6.03
C LEU A 9 13.26 -7.41 -5.23
N GLU A 10 13.10 -8.64 -4.76
CA GLU A 10 14.14 -9.36 -4.02
C GLU A 10 15.40 -9.52 -4.84
N ARG A 11 15.25 -9.95 -6.10
CA ARG A 11 16.38 -10.14 -7.01
C ARG A 11 17.07 -8.81 -7.29
N SER A 12 16.31 -7.77 -7.62
CA SER A 12 16.87 -6.46 -7.96
C SER A 12 17.59 -5.83 -6.77
N SER A 13 17.05 -5.99 -5.55
CA SER A 13 17.70 -5.45 -4.36
C SER A 13 18.99 -6.18 -4.03
N ALA A 14 19.08 -7.47 -4.34
CA ALA A 14 20.31 -8.25 -4.15
C ALA A 14 21.38 -7.85 -5.16
N LEU A 15 21.00 -7.59 -6.41
CA LEU A 15 21.94 -7.26 -7.49
C LEU A 15 22.31 -5.77 -7.51
N TYR A 16 21.35 -4.90 -7.22
CA TYR A 16 21.51 -3.44 -7.35
C TYR A 16 20.96 -2.71 -6.12
N PRO A 17 21.47 -2.96 -4.91
CA PRO A 17 20.86 -2.44 -3.68
C PRO A 17 20.82 -0.92 -3.62
N ASP A 18 21.81 -0.25 -4.23
CA ASP A 18 21.94 1.20 -4.15
C ASP A 18 21.35 1.94 -5.35
N LYS A 19 20.75 1.23 -6.29
CA LYS A 19 20.13 1.84 -7.45
C LYS A 19 18.79 2.48 -7.05
N ILE A 20 18.58 3.72 -7.47
CA ILE A 20 17.33 4.45 -7.21
C ILE A 20 16.21 3.85 -8.05
N VAL A 21 15.09 3.50 -7.41
CA VAL A 21 13.91 2.91 -8.05
C VAL A 21 12.79 3.93 -8.17
N TYR A 22 12.55 4.68 -7.11
CA TYR A 22 11.49 5.69 -7.05
C TYR A 22 12.08 7.01 -6.61
N GLN A 23 11.67 8.07 -7.26
CA GLN A 23 12.16 9.42 -6.97
C GLN A 23 11.05 10.43 -7.23
N ASP A 24 10.90 11.39 -6.31
CA ASP A 24 10.09 12.58 -6.52
C ASP A 24 10.93 13.80 -6.14
N GLU A 25 10.30 14.99 -6.00
CA GLU A 25 11.00 16.24 -5.73
C GLU A 25 11.73 16.23 -4.38
N HIS A 26 11.27 15.43 -3.43
CA HIS A 26 11.76 15.46 -2.05
C HIS A 26 12.42 14.18 -1.60
N THR A 27 12.16 13.06 -2.27
CA THR A 27 12.56 11.74 -1.78
C THR A 27 13.04 10.87 -2.93
N ALA A 28 14.13 10.14 -2.68
CA ALA A 28 14.62 9.10 -3.57
C ALA A 28 14.80 7.81 -2.78
N LEU A 29 14.37 6.69 -3.34
CA LEU A 29 14.45 5.38 -2.68
C LEU A 29 15.21 4.39 -3.54
N THR A 30 16.19 3.71 -2.95
CA THR A 30 16.94 2.63 -3.58
C THR A 30 16.16 1.30 -3.48
N PHE A 31 16.59 0.29 -4.25
CA PHE A 31 16.00 -1.05 -4.14
C PHE A 31 16.06 -1.59 -2.72
N SER A 32 17.19 -1.41 -2.03
CA SER A 32 17.35 -1.85 -0.65
C SER A 32 16.35 -1.17 0.29
N GLN A 33 16.18 0.15 0.16
CA GLN A 33 15.24 0.89 0.98
C GLN A 33 13.79 0.49 0.72
N VAL A 34 13.44 0.32 -0.56
CA VAL A 34 12.08 -0.12 -0.93
C VAL A 34 11.77 -1.48 -0.32
N LYS A 35 12.69 -2.43 -0.45
CA LYS A 35 12.54 -3.77 0.11
C LYS A 35 12.34 -3.72 1.62
N GLN A 36 13.20 -2.99 2.34
CA GLN A 36 13.13 -2.89 3.80
C GLN A 36 11.82 -2.27 4.27
N ARG A 37 11.42 -1.15 3.66
CA ARG A 37 10.20 -0.44 4.04
C ARG A 37 8.95 -1.27 3.71
N ALA A 38 8.91 -1.89 2.54
CA ALA A 38 7.79 -2.74 2.15
C ALA A 38 7.64 -3.94 3.09
N LYS A 39 8.74 -4.56 3.50
CA LYS A 39 8.71 -5.65 4.47
C LYS A 39 8.21 -5.22 5.83
N LYS A 40 8.56 -4.02 6.29
CA LYS A 40 8.04 -3.49 7.56
C LYS A 40 6.52 -3.31 7.49
N ILE A 41 6.01 -2.76 6.39
CA ILE A 41 4.57 -2.62 6.19
C ILE A 41 3.90 -3.99 6.17
N GLY A 42 4.49 -4.95 5.46
CA GLY A 42 3.98 -6.31 5.39
C GLY A 42 3.93 -6.99 6.77
N SER A 43 4.98 -6.84 7.58
CA SER A 43 5.00 -7.38 8.93
C SER A 43 3.95 -6.75 9.82
N PHE A 44 3.76 -5.43 9.70
CA PHE A 44 2.70 -4.73 10.44
C PHE A 44 1.33 -5.28 10.07
N LEU A 45 1.05 -5.43 8.78
CA LEU A 45 -0.24 -5.94 8.32
C LEU A 45 -0.47 -7.40 8.74
N CYS A 46 0.57 -8.23 8.70
CA CYS A 46 0.49 -9.62 9.15
C CYS A 46 0.04 -9.72 10.61
N SER A 47 0.41 -8.74 11.43
CA SER A 47 0.00 -8.70 12.84
C SER A 47 -1.44 -8.21 13.04
N ARG A 48 -2.07 -7.66 11.98
CA ARG A 48 -3.38 -7.02 12.08
C ARG A 48 -4.49 -7.75 11.33
N THR A 49 -4.15 -8.62 10.38
CA THR A 49 -5.15 -9.30 9.57
C THR A 49 -4.65 -10.66 9.09
N ALA A 50 -5.57 -11.49 8.64
CA ALA A 50 -5.25 -12.77 8.01
C ALA A 50 -4.78 -12.55 6.57
N LYS A 51 -4.22 -13.59 5.96
CA LYS A 51 -3.82 -13.56 4.54
C LYS A 51 -5.05 -13.54 3.63
N ASN A 52 -4.83 -13.14 2.39
CA ASN A 52 -5.86 -13.11 1.34
C ASN A 52 -7.01 -12.16 1.65
N GLN A 53 -6.76 -11.10 2.41
CA GLN A 53 -7.75 -10.09 2.70
C GLN A 53 -7.54 -8.86 1.82
N PRO A 54 -8.62 -8.15 1.45
CA PRO A 54 -8.50 -6.89 0.72
C PRO A 54 -8.02 -5.79 1.65
N ILE A 55 -7.01 -5.06 1.20
CA ILE A 55 -6.49 -3.88 1.90
C ILE A 55 -6.71 -2.68 0.98
N VAL A 56 -7.56 -1.75 1.40
CA VAL A 56 -7.85 -0.57 0.60
C VAL A 56 -6.72 0.44 0.76
N ILE A 57 -6.27 1.01 -0.34
CA ILE A 57 -5.23 2.03 -0.34
C ILE A 57 -5.81 3.33 -0.88
N LEU A 58 -5.87 4.35 -0.03
CA LEU A 58 -6.32 5.70 -0.36
C LEU A 58 -5.14 6.64 -0.17
N SER A 59 -4.35 6.83 -1.22
CA SER A 59 -3.12 7.59 -1.16
C SER A 59 -2.89 8.36 -2.44
N GLU A 60 -2.35 9.57 -2.33
CA GLU A 60 -1.92 10.32 -3.49
C GLU A 60 -0.64 9.73 -4.05
N LYS A 61 -0.42 9.94 -5.36
CA LYS A 61 0.79 9.46 -6.02
C LYS A 61 2.03 10.11 -5.42
N SER A 62 2.92 9.28 -4.88
CA SER A 62 4.21 9.68 -4.33
C SER A 62 5.12 8.47 -4.35
N VAL A 63 6.38 8.62 -3.91
CA VAL A 63 7.28 7.47 -3.77
C VAL A 63 6.81 6.49 -2.71
N GLU A 64 5.96 6.91 -1.79
CA GLU A 64 5.43 6.06 -0.73
C GLU A 64 4.28 5.17 -1.20
N THR A 65 3.54 5.57 -2.23
CA THR A 65 2.41 4.78 -2.74
C THR A 65 2.83 3.38 -3.19
N PRO A 66 3.89 3.19 -4.00
CA PRO A 66 4.34 1.85 -4.34
C PRO A 66 4.77 1.03 -3.13
N LEU A 67 5.29 1.68 -2.08
CA LEU A 67 5.67 0.99 -0.84
C LEU A 67 4.45 0.36 -0.18
N LEU A 68 3.32 1.06 -0.16
CA LEU A 68 2.07 0.52 0.39
C LEU A 68 1.62 -0.70 -0.40
N TYR A 69 1.64 -0.63 -1.73
CA TYR A 69 1.26 -1.76 -2.58
C TYR A 69 2.16 -2.98 -2.32
N LEU A 70 3.47 -2.78 -2.31
CA LEU A 70 4.42 -3.87 -2.07
C LEU A 70 4.28 -4.43 -0.66
N GLY A 71 4.05 -3.56 0.33
CA GLY A 71 3.83 -3.99 1.71
C GLY A 71 2.60 -4.88 1.84
N VAL A 72 1.51 -4.53 1.16
CA VAL A 72 0.32 -5.37 1.15
C VAL A 72 0.63 -6.74 0.55
N LEU A 73 1.38 -6.79 -0.55
CA LEU A 73 1.77 -8.07 -1.17
C LEU A 73 2.65 -8.90 -0.23
N TYR A 74 3.59 -8.29 0.48
CA TYR A 74 4.41 -9.01 1.47
C TYR A 74 3.57 -9.61 2.59
N SER A 75 2.44 -8.99 2.93
CA SER A 75 1.55 -9.51 3.97
C SER A 75 0.73 -10.71 3.51
N GLY A 76 0.76 -11.05 2.22
CA GLY A 76 -0.07 -12.11 1.66
C GLY A 76 -1.50 -11.66 1.35
N CYS A 77 -1.77 -10.38 1.43
CA CYS A 77 -3.06 -9.78 1.08
C CYS A 77 -3.04 -9.21 -0.33
N PHE A 78 -4.16 -8.66 -0.79
CA PHE A 78 -4.22 -7.96 -2.06
C PHE A 78 -4.70 -6.52 -1.83
N TYR A 79 -4.22 -5.61 -2.66
CA TYR A 79 -4.55 -4.20 -2.51
C TYR A 79 -5.70 -3.82 -3.44
N VAL A 80 -6.53 -2.88 -2.96
CA VAL A 80 -7.63 -2.28 -3.71
C VAL A 80 -7.39 -0.78 -3.71
N PRO A 81 -6.85 -0.21 -4.79
CA PRO A 81 -6.59 1.23 -4.84
C PRO A 81 -7.88 2.01 -5.04
N ILE A 82 -8.01 3.11 -4.30
CA ILE A 82 -9.10 4.06 -4.48
C ILE A 82 -8.49 5.40 -4.87
N GLY A 83 -8.94 5.97 -5.97
CA GLY A 83 -8.51 7.28 -6.41
C GLY A 83 -8.95 8.37 -5.42
N THR A 84 -8.03 9.27 -5.08
CA THR A 84 -8.30 10.34 -4.10
C THR A 84 -9.25 11.39 -4.64
N ASP A 85 -9.49 11.40 -5.94
CA ASP A 85 -10.40 12.32 -6.63
C ASP A 85 -11.82 11.77 -6.79
N LEU A 86 -12.07 10.53 -6.35
CA LEU A 86 -13.41 9.96 -6.45
C LEU A 86 -14.39 10.64 -5.48
N PRO A 87 -15.67 10.77 -5.86
CA PRO A 87 -16.69 11.22 -4.92
C PRO A 87 -16.84 10.26 -3.74
N LYS A 88 -17.21 10.82 -2.59
CA LYS A 88 -17.34 10.06 -1.34
C LYS A 88 -18.28 8.86 -1.49
N PHE A 89 -19.41 9.01 -2.20
CA PHE A 89 -20.34 7.90 -2.35
C PHE A 89 -19.74 6.74 -3.15
N ARG A 90 -18.85 7.02 -4.12
CA ARG A 90 -18.16 5.98 -4.88
C ARG A 90 -17.14 5.26 -4.03
N MET A 91 -16.41 6.00 -3.20
CA MET A 91 -15.45 5.39 -2.26
C MET A 91 -16.18 4.42 -1.33
N ASN A 92 -17.33 4.85 -0.78
CA ASN A 92 -18.13 4.00 0.11
C ASN A 92 -18.66 2.76 -0.61
N LEU A 93 -19.05 2.90 -1.87
CA LEU A 93 -19.54 1.77 -2.66
C LEU A 93 -18.43 0.72 -2.84
N ILE A 94 -17.20 1.16 -3.12
CA ILE A 94 -16.06 0.26 -3.25
C ILE A 94 -15.79 -0.44 -1.91
N LEU A 95 -15.79 0.29 -0.80
CA LEU A 95 -15.55 -0.28 0.52
C LEU A 95 -16.58 -1.36 0.85
N GLN A 96 -17.85 -1.12 0.55
CA GLN A 96 -18.91 -2.09 0.77
C GLN A 96 -18.77 -3.33 -0.11
N THR A 97 -18.40 -3.11 -1.37
CA THR A 97 -18.27 -4.19 -2.35
C THR A 97 -17.13 -5.15 -1.98
N VAL A 98 -15.97 -4.61 -1.57
CA VAL A 98 -14.81 -5.45 -1.27
C VAL A 98 -14.80 -5.95 0.17
N GLN A 99 -15.62 -5.41 1.04
CA GLN A 99 -15.71 -5.79 2.45
C GLN A 99 -14.36 -5.73 3.16
N ALA A 100 -13.62 -4.63 2.93
CA ALA A 100 -12.31 -4.46 3.52
C ALA A 100 -12.40 -4.08 5.00
N ASP A 101 -11.43 -4.54 5.79
CA ASP A 101 -11.33 -4.21 7.22
C ASP A 101 -10.25 -3.17 7.50
N ILE A 102 -9.40 -2.87 6.53
CA ILE A 102 -8.26 -1.98 6.70
C ILE A 102 -8.18 -1.00 5.53
N ILE A 103 -7.97 0.27 5.84
CA ILE A 103 -7.60 1.31 4.88
C ILE A 103 -6.20 1.79 5.23
N LEU A 104 -5.29 1.75 4.26
CA LEU A 104 -3.99 2.43 4.35
C LEU A 104 -4.12 3.76 3.63
N THR A 105 -3.69 4.83 4.26
CA THR A 105 -3.81 6.17 3.71
C THR A 105 -2.55 6.98 4.03
N ASP A 106 -2.49 8.20 3.55
CA ASP A 106 -1.40 9.13 3.86
C ASP A 106 -1.91 10.28 4.72
N SER A 107 -1.01 11.14 5.16
CA SER A 107 -1.35 12.26 6.05
C SER A 107 -2.30 13.27 5.40
N LYS A 108 -2.31 13.36 4.07
CA LYS A 108 -3.19 14.28 3.35
C LYS A 108 -4.62 13.75 3.25
N ASN A 109 -4.80 12.44 3.25
CA ASN A 109 -6.07 11.79 2.98
C ASN A 109 -6.69 11.11 4.19
N VAL A 110 -6.03 11.16 5.35
CA VAL A 110 -6.54 10.49 6.56
C VAL A 110 -7.90 11.05 6.98
N LYS A 111 -8.11 12.35 6.88
CA LYS A 111 -9.40 12.97 7.21
C LYS A 111 -10.50 12.53 6.25
N THR A 112 -10.17 12.40 4.97
CA THR A 112 -11.10 11.88 3.98
C THR A 112 -11.52 10.46 4.32
N ALA A 113 -10.56 9.60 4.68
CA ALA A 113 -10.83 8.23 5.09
C ALA A 113 -11.73 8.17 6.32
N GLU A 114 -11.43 8.98 7.33
CA GLU A 114 -12.23 9.05 8.56
C GLU A 114 -13.66 9.50 8.28
N ALA A 115 -13.84 10.43 7.32
CA ALA A 115 -15.16 10.98 6.96
C ALA A 115 -16.03 9.98 6.20
N LEU A 116 -15.47 8.86 5.73
CA LEU A 116 -16.25 7.84 5.02
C LEU A 116 -17.16 7.00 5.93
N GLY A 117 -16.98 7.09 7.24
CA GLY A 117 -17.76 6.28 8.17
C GLY A 117 -17.33 4.82 8.15
N PHE A 118 -16.09 4.54 7.78
CA PHE A 118 -15.54 3.19 7.71
C PHE A 118 -15.47 2.55 9.10
N GLN A 119 -15.95 1.31 9.20
CA GLN A 119 -16.06 0.60 10.48
C GLN A 119 -14.81 -0.17 10.86
N GLY A 120 -13.84 -0.30 9.97
CA GLY A 120 -12.59 -1.01 10.23
C GLY A 120 -11.50 -0.09 10.72
N GLN A 121 -10.25 -0.48 10.51
CA GLN A 121 -9.06 0.27 10.97
C GLN A 121 -8.49 1.10 9.84
N ILE A 122 -8.07 2.32 10.17
CA ILE A 122 -7.42 3.24 9.25
C ILE A 122 -6.01 3.48 9.77
N TYR A 123 -5.01 3.21 8.92
CA TYR A 123 -3.60 3.43 9.24
C TYR A 123 -2.99 4.42 8.26
N SER A 124 -2.18 5.29 8.78
CA SER A 124 -1.53 6.33 7.98
C SER A 124 0.00 6.20 8.02
#